data_22d5b29314dc9de48ed56f7e6877dec9
#
_entry.id   22d5b29314dc9de48ed56f7e6877dec9
#
_cell.length_a   1.000
_cell.length_b   1.000
_cell.length_c   1.000
_cell.angle_alpha   90.00
_cell.angle_beta   90.00
_cell.angle_gamma   90.00
#
_symmetry.space_group_name_H-M   'P 1'
#
loop_
_entity.id
_entity.type
_entity.pdbx_description
1 polymer ?
#
loop_
_entity_poly.entity_id
_entity_poly.type
_entity_poly.pdbx_seq_one_letter_code
_entity_poly.pdbx_strand_id
1 'polypeptide(L)'
;MFDIYVAITDRIISELEKGQIPWQKPWVSTVAVKASSRTAMNPDQIRRTAYSRSTGCPYSLINQIMLGKPGEYMTFKQVQEAGGKVKKGERASWVVFWKMLDVEEEDPTTGDKQTHTVPFLRYYNVFHIDQTEGVKPRKLTEPKLPEGCDAPKFDPDWEAERIANDYLTRSGVTLHHVTGDRAFYRPADDSVTLPRVEQFKTKAEYYSTKFHELAHSTGHHTRLDRLNKIAAFGSEDYSKEELVAEISSAAILNYLQMETASSFRNSAAYVQSWLKALKNDKKMIVSASSKAEKAVAMILNI
;
A
#
# COMPACT_ATOMS: atom_id res chain seq x y z
N MET A 1 -25.75 -8.02 -10.39
CA MET A 1 -25.06 -6.71 -10.37
C MET A 1 -23.58 -6.99 -10.18
N PHE A 2 -22.67 -6.34 -10.92
CA PHE A 2 -21.22 -6.53 -10.73
C PHE A 2 -20.79 -5.94 -9.39
N ASP A 3 -20.20 -6.78 -8.54
CA ASP A 3 -19.68 -6.37 -7.24
C ASP A 3 -18.15 -6.22 -7.32
N ILE A 4 -17.67 -5.00 -7.21
CA ILE A 4 -16.25 -4.68 -7.33
C ILE A 4 -15.42 -5.23 -6.16
N TYR A 5 -15.98 -5.33 -4.95
CA TYR A 5 -15.28 -5.93 -3.82
C TYR A 5 -15.03 -7.41 -4.03
N VAL A 6 -16.04 -8.13 -4.55
CA VAL A 6 -15.90 -9.53 -4.92
C VAL A 6 -14.84 -9.70 -6.00
N ALA A 7 -14.90 -8.90 -7.06
CA ALA A 7 -13.97 -8.99 -8.17
C ALA A 7 -12.50 -8.72 -7.75
N ILE A 8 -12.26 -7.72 -6.90
CA ILE A 8 -10.93 -7.44 -6.35
C ILE A 8 -10.46 -8.61 -5.49
N THR A 9 -11.29 -9.05 -4.56
CA THR A 9 -10.92 -10.09 -3.60
C THR A 9 -10.65 -11.43 -4.29
N ASP A 10 -11.47 -11.82 -5.26
CA ASP A 10 -11.27 -13.06 -6.00
C ASP A 10 -9.98 -13.03 -6.83
N ARG A 11 -9.60 -11.88 -7.38
CA ARG A 11 -8.31 -11.71 -8.04
C ARG A 11 -7.14 -11.89 -7.07
N ILE A 12 -7.21 -11.30 -5.88
CA ILE A 12 -6.17 -11.45 -4.85
C ILE A 12 -6.09 -12.91 -4.38
N ILE A 13 -7.22 -13.55 -4.13
CA ILE A 13 -7.29 -14.97 -3.76
C ILE A 13 -6.62 -15.82 -4.84
N SER A 14 -6.93 -15.58 -6.11
CA SER A 14 -6.32 -16.32 -7.23
C SER A 14 -4.81 -16.19 -7.30
N GLU A 15 -4.23 -15.04 -7.00
CA GLU A 15 -2.78 -14.86 -6.94
C GLU A 15 -2.18 -15.57 -5.71
N LEU A 16 -2.80 -15.46 -4.54
CA LEU A 16 -2.38 -16.15 -3.32
C LEU A 16 -2.42 -17.68 -3.47
N GLU A 17 -3.45 -18.23 -4.14
CA GLU A 17 -3.56 -19.66 -4.42
C GLU A 17 -2.47 -20.18 -5.37
N LYS A 18 -1.91 -19.29 -6.20
CA LYS A 18 -0.71 -19.59 -7.04
C LYS A 18 0.61 -19.42 -6.27
N GLY A 19 0.57 -19.09 -4.98
CA GLY A 19 1.75 -18.79 -4.17
C GLY A 19 2.37 -17.42 -4.46
N GLN A 20 1.65 -16.53 -5.13
CA GLN A 20 2.09 -15.17 -5.39
C GLN A 20 1.41 -14.22 -4.41
N ILE A 21 2.20 -13.43 -3.68
CA ILE A 21 1.69 -12.42 -2.76
C ILE A 21 1.66 -11.08 -3.49
N PRO A 22 0.47 -10.54 -3.85
CA PRO A 22 0.35 -9.42 -4.77
C PRO A 22 1.02 -8.12 -4.28
N TRP A 23 1.08 -7.88 -2.97
CA TRP A 23 1.70 -6.68 -2.38
C TRP A 23 3.22 -6.77 -2.23
N GLN A 24 3.84 -7.90 -2.56
CA GLN A 24 5.30 -8.06 -2.60
C GLN A 24 5.94 -7.62 -3.93
N LYS A 25 5.14 -7.26 -4.94
CA LYS A 25 5.66 -6.76 -6.21
C LYS A 25 6.26 -5.36 -6.06
N PRO A 26 7.35 -5.02 -6.77
CA PRO A 26 8.05 -3.75 -6.61
C PRO A 26 7.28 -2.58 -7.26
N TRP A 27 6.45 -1.90 -6.49
CA TRP A 27 5.79 -0.65 -6.89
C TRP A 27 5.79 0.36 -5.76
N VAL A 28 5.58 1.63 -6.11
CA VAL A 28 5.52 2.74 -5.16
C VAL A 28 4.11 3.34 -5.17
N SER A 29 3.50 3.53 -4.00
CA SER A 29 2.16 4.11 -3.86
C SER A 29 2.16 5.64 -3.93
N THR A 30 0.98 6.24 -4.08
CA THR A 30 0.77 7.70 -4.01
C THR A 30 1.37 8.30 -2.72
N VAL A 31 1.23 7.58 -1.62
CA VAL A 31 1.73 7.98 -0.31
C VAL A 31 3.26 8.06 -0.34
N ALA A 32 3.94 7.01 -0.81
CA ALA A 32 5.40 7.00 -0.91
C ALA A 32 5.94 8.05 -1.88
N VAL A 33 5.23 8.34 -2.98
CA VAL A 33 5.61 9.42 -3.90
C VAL A 33 5.51 10.79 -3.25
N LYS A 34 4.51 11.05 -2.40
CA LYS A 34 4.42 12.30 -1.64
C LYS A 34 5.59 12.47 -0.66
N ALA A 35 6.03 11.38 -0.02
CA ALA A 35 7.24 11.39 0.81
C ALA A 35 8.47 11.79 0.01
N SER A 36 8.66 11.17 -1.17
CA SER A 36 9.77 11.47 -2.06
C SER A 36 9.81 12.93 -2.52
N SER A 37 8.65 13.58 -2.69
CA SER A 37 8.60 14.99 -3.13
C SER A 37 9.22 15.98 -2.13
N ARG A 38 9.38 15.57 -0.86
CA ARG A 38 10.06 16.36 0.17
C ARG A 38 11.59 16.16 0.20
N THR A 39 12.07 15.04 -0.38
CA THR A 39 13.47 14.61 -0.37
C THR A 39 14.07 14.46 -1.77
N ALA A 40 13.68 15.22 -2.78
CA ALA A 40 14.09 15.04 -4.18
C ALA A 40 13.86 13.60 -4.69
N MET A 41 12.79 13.41 -5.46
CA MET A 41 12.38 12.10 -5.99
C MET A 41 13.51 11.43 -6.76
N ASN A 42 13.85 10.20 -6.37
CA ASN A 42 14.71 9.35 -7.18
C ASN A 42 13.95 8.96 -8.49
N PRO A 43 14.49 9.22 -9.69
CA PRO A 43 13.86 8.85 -10.96
C PRO A 43 13.44 7.37 -11.04
N ASP A 44 14.17 6.47 -10.37
CA ASP A 44 13.85 5.05 -10.34
C ASP A 44 12.57 4.72 -9.55
N GLN A 45 12.22 5.53 -8.54
CA GLN A 45 10.96 5.38 -7.82
C GLN A 45 9.76 5.71 -8.71
N ILE A 46 9.87 6.72 -9.57
CA ILE A 46 8.84 7.10 -10.53
C ILE A 46 8.60 5.96 -11.53
N ARG A 47 9.68 5.33 -12.02
CA ARG A 47 9.61 4.21 -12.97
C ARG A 47 8.94 2.96 -12.42
N ARG A 48 8.88 2.82 -11.08
CA ARG A 48 8.25 1.69 -10.38
C ARG A 48 6.78 1.93 -10.03
N THR A 49 6.18 3.03 -10.45
CA THR A 49 4.84 3.46 -10.04
C THR A 49 3.86 3.36 -11.20
N ALA A 50 2.68 2.79 -10.96
CA ALA A 50 1.54 2.93 -11.86
C ALA A 50 0.86 4.28 -11.60
N TYR A 51 0.66 5.07 -12.64
CA TYR A 51 0.09 6.41 -12.53
C TYR A 51 -0.96 6.70 -13.62
N SER A 52 -1.85 7.64 -13.29
CA SER A 52 -2.86 8.10 -14.24
C SER A 52 -2.26 9.08 -15.24
N ARG A 53 -2.45 8.81 -16.54
CA ARG A 53 -2.02 9.73 -17.60
C ARG A 53 -2.62 11.12 -17.46
N SER A 54 -3.90 11.22 -17.15
CA SER A 54 -4.62 12.50 -17.11
C SER A 54 -4.11 13.44 -16.03
N THR A 55 -3.80 12.89 -14.85
CA THR A 55 -3.38 13.68 -13.70
C THR A 55 -1.86 13.67 -13.49
N GLY A 56 -1.16 12.63 -13.96
CA GLY A 56 0.24 12.36 -13.63
C GLY A 56 0.42 11.84 -12.20
N CYS A 57 -0.67 11.67 -11.44
CA CYS A 57 -0.60 11.21 -10.06
C CYS A 57 -0.51 9.67 -9.99
N PRO A 58 0.34 9.14 -9.11
CA PRO A 58 0.35 7.72 -8.80
C PRO A 58 -1.00 7.24 -8.27
N TYR A 59 -1.31 5.98 -8.55
CA TYR A 59 -2.49 5.33 -8.00
C TYR A 59 -2.28 4.97 -6.53
N SER A 60 -3.40 4.84 -5.78
CA SER A 60 -3.43 4.36 -4.40
C SER A 60 -2.86 2.94 -4.27
N LEU A 61 -2.53 2.54 -3.05
CA LEU A 61 -1.89 1.25 -2.78
C LEU A 61 -2.71 0.07 -3.30
N ILE A 62 -4.03 0.05 -3.08
CA ILE A 62 -4.89 -1.01 -3.62
C ILE A 62 -4.85 -1.05 -5.16
N ASN A 63 -4.82 0.09 -5.82
CA ASN A 63 -4.74 0.16 -7.28
C ASN A 63 -3.36 -0.30 -7.79
N GLN A 64 -2.27 0.03 -7.08
CA GLN A 64 -0.94 -0.51 -7.40
C GLN A 64 -0.93 -2.04 -7.35
N ILE A 65 -1.50 -2.62 -6.27
CA ILE A 65 -1.66 -4.06 -6.10
C ILE A 65 -2.46 -4.67 -7.25
N MET A 66 -3.58 -4.04 -7.61
CA MET A 66 -4.47 -4.53 -8.67
C MET A 66 -3.86 -4.41 -10.07
N LEU A 67 -3.14 -3.35 -10.36
CA LEU A 67 -2.52 -3.15 -11.67
C LEU A 67 -1.30 -4.06 -11.85
N GLY A 68 -0.51 -4.26 -10.81
CA GLY A 68 0.63 -5.19 -10.78
C GLY A 68 1.76 -4.87 -11.77
N LYS A 69 1.69 -3.74 -12.48
CA LYS A 69 2.68 -3.28 -13.44
C LYS A 69 2.82 -1.77 -13.34
N PRO A 70 4.05 -1.24 -13.17
CA PRO A 70 4.28 0.21 -13.19
C PRO A 70 4.07 0.77 -14.59
N GLY A 71 3.85 2.07 -14.68
CA GLY A 71 3.73 2.81 -15.93
C GLY A 71 2.44 3.61 -16.04
N GLU A 72 2.19 4.07 -17.23
CA GLU A 72 1.12 4.99 -17.56
C GLU A 72 -0.17 4.25 -17.89
N TYR A 73 -1.26 4.64 -17.24
CA TYR A 73 -2.59 4.07 -17.45
C TYR A 73 -3.59 5.14 -17.87
N MET A 74 -4.51 4.78 -18.73
CA MET A 74 -5.54 5.66 -19.26
C MET A 74 -6.84 4.91 -19.56
N THR A 75 -7.97 5.61 -19.48
CA THR A 75 -9.25 5.07 -19.91
C THR A 75 -9.32 4.95 -21.43
N PHE A 76 -10.26 4.17 -21.96
CA PHE A 76 -10.46 4.04 -23.41
C PHE A 76 -10.66 5.41 -24.08
N LYS A 77 -11.48 6.28 -23.48
CA LYS A 77 -11.70 7.64 -23.95
C LYS A 77 -10.40 8.46 -24.03
N GLN A 78 -9.57 8.38 -22.98
CA GLN A 78 -8.27 9.08 -22.94
C GLN A 78 -7.29 8.55 -23.99
N VAL A 79 -7.34 7.25 -24.32
CA VAL A 79 -6.55 6.69 -25.43
C VAL A 79 -6.95 7.33 -26.77
N GLN A 80 -8.25 7.46 -27.01
CA GLN A 80 -8.77 8.11 -28.22
C GLN A 80 -8.43 9.61 -28.27
N GLU A 81 -8.59 10.33 -27.17
CA GLU A 81 -8.24 11.75 -27.04
C GLU A 81 -6.74 12.00 -27.25
N ALA A 82 -5.88 11.01 -26.91
CA ALA A 82 -4.45 11.06 -27.18
C ALA A 82 -4.08 10.69 -28.63
N GLY A 83 -5.06 10.48 -29.50
CA GLY A 83 -4.86 10.13 -30.92
C GLY A 83 -4.49 8.67 -31.16
N GLY A 84 -4.66 7.81 -30.13
CA GLY A 84 -4.32 6.39 -30.22
C GLY A 84 -5.55 5.48 -30.21
N LYS A 85 -5.29 4.19 -30.23
CA LYS A 85 -6.30 3.12 -30.07
C LYS A 85 -5.77 2.00 -29.17
N VAL A 86 -6.69 1.30 -28.51
CA VAL A 86 -6.37 0.08 -27.79
C VAL A 86 -6.15 -1.06 -28.79
N LYS A 87 -5.09 -1.83 -28.58
CA LYS A 87 -4.76 -3.00 -29.42
C LYS A 87 -5.88 -4.04 -29.36
N LYS A 88 -6.14 -4.70 -30.48
CA LYS A 88 -7.18 -5.73 -30.58
C LYS A 88 -6.87 -6.90 -29.64
N GLY A 89 -7.88 -7.31 -28.85
CA GLY A 89 -7.75 -8.42 -27.90
C GLY A 89 -7.25 -8.05 -26.50
N GLU A 90 -6.81 -6.82 -26.29
CA GLU A 90 -6.38 -6.35 -24.98
C GLU A 90 -7.55 -6.22 -24.01
N ARG A 91 -7.29 -6.56 -22.74
CA ARG A 91 -8.26 -6.48 -21.65
C ARG A 91 -7.91 -5.33 -20.72
N ALA A 92 -8.95 -4.58 -20.33
CA ALA A 92 -8.80 -3.53 -19.34
C ALA A 92 -8.45 -4.08 -17.96
N SER A 93 -7.65 -3.32 -17.22
CA SER A 93 -7.49 -3.47 -15.77
C SER A 93 -8.47 -2.54 -15.06
N TRP A 94 -8.81 -2.84 -13.81
CA TRP A 94 -9.66 -1.98 -13.00
C TRP A 94 -8.81 -1.15 -12.05
N VAL A 95 -9.25 0.11 -11.85
CA VAL A 95 -8.81 0.96 -10.76
C VAL A 95 -10.02 1.45 -9.99
N VAL A 96 -9.89 1.58 -8.68
CA VAL A 96 -10.99 1.96 -7.79
C VAL A 96 -10.71 3.29 -7.11
N PHE A 97 -11.79 4.05 -6.90
CA PHE A 97 -11.75 5.33 -6.22
C PHE A 97 -12.93 5.46 -5.28
N TRP A 98 -12.67 5.98 -4.09
CA TRP A 98 -13.73 6.39 -3.18
C TRP A 98 -14.38 7.66 -3.67
N LYS A 99 -15.69 7.65 -3.75
CA LYS A 99 -16.53 8.83 -3.95
C LYS A 99 -17.47 8.96 -2.77
N MET A 100 -17.51 10.15 -2.18
CA MET A 100 -18.52 10.46 -1.18
C MET A 100 -19.82 10.74 -1.92
N LEU A 101 -20.89 10.08 -1.51
CA LEU A 101 -22.25 10.28 -2.05
C LEU A 101 -23.12 10.77 -0.91
N ASP A 102 -23.83 11.86 -1.17
CA ASP A 102 -24.87 12.33 -0.27
C ASP A 102 -26.14 11.53 -0.56
N VAL A 103 -26.61 10.82 0.45
CA VAL A 103 -27.85 10.01 0.41
C VAL A 103 -28.87 10.68 1.32
N GLU A 104 -30.03 10.98 0.77
CA GLU A 104 -31.17 11.47 1.58
C GLU A 104 -31.89 10.25 2.16
N GLU A 105 -32.04 10.25 3.47
CA GLU A 105 -32.84 9.27 4.21
C GLU A 105 -33.99 10.01 4.89
N GLU A 106 -35.22 9.53 4.72
CA GLU A 106 -36.41 10.08 5.35
C GLU A 106 -36.68 9.30 6.64
N ASP A 107 -36.75 10.00 7.76
CA ASP A 107 -37.12 9.37 9.03
C ASP A 107 -38.56 8.84 8.94
N PRO A 108 -38.79 7.53 9.05
CA PRO A 108 -40.10 6.95 8.89
C PRO A 108 -41.10 7.37 9.96
N THR A 109 -40.65 8.00 11.06
CA THR A 109 -41.49 8.42 12.19
C THR A 109 -41.86 9.90 12.09
N THR A 110 -40.92 10.75 11.66
CA THR A 110 -41.11 12.22 11.65
C THR A 110 -41.34 12.76 10.23
N GLY A 111 -40.95 12.03 9.18
CA GLY A 111 -40.96 12.52 7.81
C GLY A 111 -39.83 13.49 7.50
N ASP A 112 -38.93 13.75 8.44
CA ASP A 112 -37.80 14.64 8.23
C ASP A 112 -36.74 14.00 7.32
N LYS A 113 -36.24 14.76 6.37
CA LYS A 113 -35.15 14.33 5.50
C LYS A 113 -33.80 14.66 6.12
N GLN A 114 -32.99 13.63 6.30
CA GLN A 114 -31.59 13.78 6.74
C GLN A 114 -30.67 13.37 5.60
N THR A 115 -29.65 14.18 5.34
CA THR A 115 -28.62 13.87 4.34
C THR A 115 -27.43 13.25 5.03
N HIS A 116 -27.07 12.03 4.65
CA HIS A 116 -25.88 11.33 5.11
C HIS A 116 -24.87 11.19 3.97
N THR A 117 -23.62 11.51 4.25
CA THR A 117 -22.55 11.29 3.29
C THR A 117 -21.97 9.88 3.47
N VAL A 118 -22.15 9.00 2.49
CA VAL A 118 -21.64 7.62 2.51
C VAL A 118 -20.51 7.43 1.52
N PRO A 119 -19.44 6.71 1.90
CA PRO A 119 -18.38 6.38 0.97
C PRO A 119 -18.83 5.30 -0.01
N PHE A 120 -18.69 5.57 -1.30
CA PHE A 120 -19.03 4.65 -2.39
C PHE A 120 -17.79 4.34 -3.22
N LEU A 121 -17.49 3.04 -3.41
CA LEU A 121 -16.36 2.60 -4.21
C LEU A 121 -16.78 2.53 -5.69
N ARG A 122 -16.17 3.36 -6.53
CA ARG A 122 -16.31 3.31 -7.99
C ARG A 122 -15.10 2.66 -8.63
N TYR A 123 -15.30 2.00 -9.75
CA TYR A 123 -14.21 1.48 -10.57
C TYR A 123 -14.23 2.09 -11.98
N TYR A 124 -13.05 2.10 -12.59
CA TYR A 124 -12.85 2.54 -13.97
C TYR A 124 -11.98 1.51 -14.69
N ASN A 125 -12.32 1.25 -15.94
CA ASN A 125 -11.51 0.46 -16.84
C ASN A 125 -10.35 1.30 -17.37
N VAL A 126 -9.15 0.82 -17.21
CA VAL A 126 -7.93 1.47 -17.68
C VAL A 126 -7.06 0.49 -18.46
N PHE A 127 -6.28 1.02 -19.38
CA PHE A 127 -5.32 0.30 -20.21
C PHE A 127 -3.92 0.85 -19.94
N HIS A 128 -2.95 -0.05 -19.81
CA HIS A 128 -1.56 0.32 -19.76
C HIS A 128 -1.11 0.85 -21.13
N ILE A 129 -0.15 1.78 -21.15
CA ILE A 129 0.33 2.36 -22.41
C ILE A 129 0.80 1.32 -23.42
N ASP A 130 1.40 0.21 -22.98
CA ASP A 130 1.83 -0.88 -23.87
C ASP A 130 0.67 -1.61 -24.56
N GLN A 131 -0.56 -1.46 -24.05
CA GLN A 131 -1.78 -1.99 -24.63
C GLN A 131 -2.38 -1.06 -25.72
N THR A 132 -1.69 0.03 -26.03
CA THR A 132 -2.15 1.05 -26.98
C THR A 132 -1.21 1.18 -28.18
N GLU A 133 -1.76 1.70 -29.27
CA GLU A 133 -1.04 2.12 -30.47
C GLU A 133 -1.27 3.60 -30.72
N GLY A 134 -0.23 4.31 -31.21
CA GLY A 134 -0.31 5.73 -31.58
C GLY A 134 -0.24 6.70 -30.39
N VAL A 135 -0.25 6.21 -29.15
CA VAL A 135 -0.10 7.06 -27.96
C VAL A 135 1.37 7.28 -27.65
N LYS A 136 1.79 8.54 -27.59
CA LYS A 136 3.15 8.90 -27.12
C LYS A 136 3.17 8.92 -25.61
N PRO A 137 4.18 8.33 -24.93
CA PRO A 137 4.33 8.41 -23.48
C PRO A 137 4.34 9.86 -23.00
N ARG A 138 3.71 10.10 -21.84
CA ARG A 138 3.81 11.40 -21.17
C ARG A 138 5.24 11.58 -20.69
N LYS A 139 5.84 12.73 -21.01
CA LYS A 139 7.12 13.12 -20.40
C LYS A 139 6.85 13.41 -18.91
N LEU A 140 7.31 12.54 -18.04
CA LEU A 140 7.37 12.86 -16.61
C LEU A 140 8.43 13.95 -16.44
N THR A 141 8.05 15.03 -15.78
CA THR A 141 9.01 16.09 -15.46
C THR A 141 9.91 15.56 -14.36
N GLU A 142 11.12 15.16 -14.71
CA GLU A 142 12.13 14.87 -13.68
C GLU A 142 12.41 16.18 -12.92
N PRO A 143 12.48 16.14 -11.58
CA PRO A 143 12.89 17.30 -10.82
C PRO A 143 14.29 17.71 -11.30
N LYS A 144 14.42 18.94 -11.80
CA LYS A 144 15.73 19.50 -12.17
C LYS A 144 16.51 19.71 -10.88
N LEU A 145 17.57 18.98 -10.70
CA LEU A 145 18.58 19.33 -9.71
C LEU A 145 19.22 20.66 -10.11
N PRO A 146 19.57 21.51 -9.14
CA PRO A 146 20.38 22.70 -9.43
C PRO A 146 21.64 22.29 -10.21
N GLU A 147 22.04 23.11 -11.20
CA GLU A 147 23.26 22.84 -11.96
C GLU A 147 24.47 22.75 -11.01
N GLY A 148 25.25 21.68 -11.12
CA GLY A 148 26.42 21.42 -10.29
C GLY A 148 26.16 20.65 -9.01
N CYS A 149 24.94 20.22 -8.76
CA CYS A 149 24.63 19.30 -7.67
C CYS A 149 24.43 17.89 -8.21
N ASP A 150 25.31 16.96 -7.85
CA ASP A 150 25.04 15.54 -8.01
C ASP A 150 23.87 15.15 -7.10
N ALA A 151 22.93 14.34 -7.62
CA ALA A 151 21.91 13.76 -6.77
C ALA A 151 22.60 12.98 -5.64
N PRO A 152 22.26 13.22 -4.36
CA PRO A 152 22.81 12.41 -3.30
C PRO A 152 22.53 10.94 -3.63
N LYS A 153 23.58 10.11 -3.58
CA LYS A 153 23.45 8.68 -3.82
C LYS A 153 22.45 8.12 -2.81
N PHE A 154 21.34 7.58 -3.31
CA PHE A 154 20.32 6.99 -2.45
C PHE A 154 20.91 5.77 -1.74
N ASP A 155 20.96 5.82 -0.41
CA ASP A 155 21.37 4.71 0.45
C ASP A 155 20.11 4.17 1.14
N PRO A 156 19.62 2.96 0.74
CA PRO A 156 18.42 2.38 1.31
C PRO A 156 18.50 2.13 2.81
N ASP A 157 19.66 1.74 3.31
CA ASP A 157 19.84 1.42 4.74
C ASP A 157 19.82 2.70 5.59
N TRP A 158 20.50 3.74 5.16
CA TRP A 158 20.49 5.05 5.81
C TRP A 158 19.08 5.64 5.84
N GLU A 159 18.36 5.57 4.73
CA GLU A 159 17.01 6.10 4.63
C GLU A 159 16.02 5.30 5.49
N ALA A 160 16.16 3.98 5.56
CA ALA A 160 15.37 3.13 6.44
C ALA A 160 15.55 3.50 7.92
N GLU A 161 16.80 3.70 8.36
CA GLU A 161 17.08 4.12 9.73
C GLU A 161 16.55 5.54 10.00
N ARG A 162 16.74 6.47 9.07
CA ARG A 162 16.22 7.83 9.19
C ARG A 162 14.70 7.84 9.38
N ILE A 163 13.97 7.10 8.55
CA ILE A 163 12.51 6.99 8.62
C ILE A 163 12.07 6.35 9.93
N ALA A 164 12.68 5.23 10.31
CA ALA A 164 12.34 4.53 11.53
C ALA A 164 12.58 5.39 12.77
N ASN A 165 13.73 6.06 12.85
CA ASN A 165 14.09 6.90 14.00
C ASN A 165 13.22 8.17 14.07
N ASP A 166 12.89 8.80 12.93
CA ASP A 166 11.95 9.92 12.88
C ASP A 166 10.57 9.50 13.41
N TYR A 167 10.08 8.35 12.95
CA TYR A 167 8.79 7.82 13.42
C TYR A 167 8.83 7.50 14.93
N LEU A 168 9.85 6.78 15.41
CA LEU A 168 9.99 6.45 16.83
C LEU A 168 10.01 7.72 17.70
N THR A 169 10.75 8.74 17.27
CA THR A 169 10.84 10.02 17.99
C THR A 169 9.48 10.73 18.05
N ARG A 170 8.74 10.80 16.93
CA ARG A 170 7.44 11.48 16.87
C ARG A 170 6.34 10.72 17.58
N SER A 171 6.38 9.38 17.54
CA SER A 171 5.34 8.53 18.09
C SER A 171 5.52 8.22 19.59
N GLY A 172 6.74 8.34 20.10
CA GLY A 172 7.11 7.93 21.46
C GLY A 172 7.24 6.42 21.64
N VAL A 173 7.14 5.64 20.57
CA VAL A 173 7.30 4.17 20.61
C VAL A 173 8.74 3.82 21.02
N THR A 174 8.88 2.93 21.98
CA THR A 174 10.19 2.44 22.43
C THR A 174 10.61 1.23 21.59
N LEU A 175 11.85 1.22 21.11
CA LEU A 175 12.44 0.10 20.36
C LEU A 175 13.49 -0.62 21.19
N HIS A 176 13.30 -1.93 21.35
CA HIS A 176 14.24 -2.82 22.06
C HIS A 176 14.84 -3.84 21.09
N HIS A 177 16.17 -4.03 21.17
CA HIS A 177 16.86 -5.13 20.51
C HIS A 177 17.29 -6.16 21.55
N VAL A 178 16.84 -7.39 21.36
CA VAL A 178 17.13 -8.50 22.28
C VAL A 178 17.76 -9.67 21.53
N THR A 179 18.52 -10.49 22.24
CA THR A 179 18.92 -11.79 21.71
C THR A 179 17.73 -12.73 21.80
N GLY A 180 17.21 -13.18 20.64
CA GLY A 180 16.02 -14.02 20.58
C GLY A 180 15.55 -14.21 19.13
N ASP A 181 14.45 -14.91 18.96
CA ASP A 181 13.86 -15.25 17.65
C ASP A 181 12.49 -14.61 17.39
N ARG A 182 12.05 -13.74 18.31
CA ARG A 182 10.71 -13.11 18.22
C ARG A 182 10.82 -11.62 17.99
N ALA A 183 10.01 -11.15 17.05
CA ALA A 183 9.69 -9.74 16.88
C ALA A 183 8.20 -9.54 17.25
N PHE A 184 7.89 -8.45 17.92
CA PHE A 184 6.52 -8.10 18.25
C PHE A 184 6.39 -6.64 18.69
N TYR A 185 5.22 -6.07 18.41
CA TYR A 185 4.76 -4.84 19.03
C TYR A 185 3.88 -5.17 20.26
N ARG A 186 4.07 -4.47 21.37
CA ARG A 186 3.27 -4.59 22.59
C ARG A 186 2.49 -3.30 22.84
N PRO A 187 1.14 -3.32 22.67
CA PRO A 187 0.33 -2.12 22.91
C PRO A 187 0.33 -1.61 24.36
N ALA A 188 0.51 -2.51 25.34
CA ALA A 188 0.39 -2.16 26.76
C ALA A 188 1.47 -1.17 27.26
N ASP A 189 2.66 -1.23 26.69
CA ASP A 189 3.80 -0.37 27.03
C ASP A 189 4.33 0.39 25.80
N ASP A 190 3.57 0.33 24.71
CA ASP A 190 3.87 1.00 23.43
C ASP A 190 5.30 0.75 22.95
N SER A 191 5.71 -0.51 22.97
CA SER A 191 7.09 -0.93 22.66
C SER A 191 7.14 -1.93 21.52
N VAL A 192 8.19 -1.81 20.72
CA VAL A 192 8.60 -2.79 19.71
C VAL A 192 9.82 -3.54 20.19
N THR A 193 9.79 -4.87 20.12
CA THR A 193 10.93 -5.73 20.41
C THR A 193 11.35 -6.44 19.13
N LEU A 194 12.65 -6.38 18.80
CA LEU A 194 13.25 -7.03 17.63
C LEU A 194 14.45 -7.88 18.04
N PRO A 195 14.75 -8.98 17.32
CA PRO A 195 16.07 -9.59 17.35
C PRO A 195 17.14 -8.58 16.92
N ARG A 196 18.38 -8.82 17.34
CA ARG A 196 19.50 -7.99 16.90
C ARG A 196 19.73 -8.13 15.41
N VAL A 197 20.19 -7.05 14.75
CA VAL A 197 20.37 -7.00 13.28
C VAL A 197 21.26 -8.13 12.74
N GLU A 198 22.27 -8.55 13.54
CA GLU A 198 23.19 -9.63 13.18
C GLU A 198 22.55 -11.01 13.13
N GLN A 199 21.33 -11.17 13.69
CA GLN A 199 20.60 -12.43 13.69
C GLN A 199 19.79 -12.63 12.39
N PHE A 200 19.65 -11.59 11.56
CA PHE A 200 18.98 -11.66 10.27
C PHE A 200 19.95 -12.05 9.16
N LYS A 201 19.46 -12.79 8.17
CA LYS A 201 20.28 -13.22 7.02
C LYS A 201 20.62 -12.06 6.09
N THR A 202 19.71 -11.11 5.99
CA THR A 202 19.86 -9.93 5.14
C THR A 202 19.32 -8.70 5.86
N LYS A 203 19.81 -7.51 5.46
CA LYS A 203 19.27 -6.24 5.94
C LYS A 203 17.81 -6.05 5.53
N ALA A 204 17.41 -6.53 4.34
CA ALA A 204 16.05 -6.49 3.89
C ALA A 204 15.09 -7.27 4.81
N GLU A 205 15.51 -8.44 5.32
CA GLU A 205 14.73 -9.20 6.31
C GLU A 205 14.59 -8.42 7.63
N TYR A 206 15.68 -7.79 8.11
CA TYR A 206 15.64 -6.96 9.31
C TYR A 206 14.67 -5.78 9.15
N TYR A 207 14.80 -5.00 8.06
CA TYR A 207 13.93 -3.85 7.84
C TYR A 207 12.46 -4.24 7.55
N SER A 208 12.25 -5.38 6.87
CA SER A 208 10.91 -5.93 6.70
C SER A 208 10.23 -6.18 8.04
N THR A 209 10.93 -6.85 8.95
CA THR A 209 10.46 -7.12 10.32
C THR A 209 10.27 -5.82 11.09
N LYS A 210 11.25 -4.92 11.05
CA LYS A 210 11.19 -3.63 11.76
C LYS A 210 9.97 -2.81 11.33
N PHE A 211 9.74 -2.63 10.02
CA PHE A 211 8.60 -1.87 9.52
C PHE A 211 7.27 -2.59 9.71
N HIS A 212 7.25 -3.92 9.75
CA HIS A 212 6.05 -4.68 10.12
C HIS A 212 5.62 -4.35 11.56
N GLU A 213 6.53 -4.41 12.53
CA GLU A 213 6.23 -4.10 13.93
C GLU A 213 5.93 -2.60 14.14
N LEU A 214 6.62 -1.72 13.41
CA LEU A 214 6.28 -0.30 13.42
C LEU A 214 4.90 -0.03 12.81
N ALA A 215 4.47 -0.80 11.80
CA ALA A 215 3.12 -0.69 11.25
C ALA A 215 2.05 -1.10 12.28
N HIS A 216 2.27 -2.16 13.06
CA HIS A 216 1.41 -2.49 14.20
C HIS A 216 1.33 -1.34 15.20
N SER A 217 2.46 -0.73 15.55
CA SER A 217 2.46 0.37 16.50
C SER A 217 1.63 1.55 16.04
N THR A 218 1.49 1.81 14.72
CA THR A 218 0.58 2.86 14.22
C THR A 218 -0.88 2.60 14.60
N GLY A 219 -1.24 1.36 14.93
CA GLY A 219 -2.58 0.96 15.34
C GLY A 219 -2.94 1.27 16.80
N HIS A 220 -2.00 1.78 17.60
CA HIS A 220 -2.24 2.17 18.99
C HIS A 220 -3.38 3.18 19.12
N HIS A 221 -4.09 3.18 20.26
CA HIS A 221 -5.26 4.05 20.49
C HIS A 221 -4.93 5.55 20.41
N THR A 222 -3.67 5.94 20.71
CA THR A 222 -3.22 7.34 20.58
C THR A 222 -2.87 7.75 19.16
N ARG A 223 -2.90 6.84 18.19
CA ARG A 223 -2.54 7.06 16.79
C ARG A 223 -3.71 6.74 15.85
N LEU A 224 -3.67 5.64 15.12
CA LEU A 224 -4.73 5.28 14.16
C LEU A 224 -5.84 4.41 14.76
N ASP A 225 -5.75 4.09 16.04
CA ASP A 225 -6.79 3.46 16.86
C ASP A 225 -7.41 2.18 16.24
N ARG A 226 -6.53 1.27 15.76
CA ARG A 226 -6.96 0.01 15.14
C ARG A 226 -6.95 -1.17 16.11
N LEU A 227 -6.16 -1.09 17.19
CA LEU A 227 -5.91 -2.18 18.13
C LEU A 227 -6.82 -2.12 19.39
N ASN A 228 -8.00 -1.53 19.27
CA ASN A 228 -8.95 -1.35 20.39
C ASN A 228 -9.48 -2.63 20.99
N LYS A 229 -9.38 -3.74 20.27
CA LYS A 229 -9.76 -5.07 20.75
C LYS A 229 -8.55 -5.96 20.71
N ILE A 230 -8.23 -6.61 21.82
CA ILE A 230 -7.22 -7.66 21.86
C ILE A 230 -7.75 -8.81 21.02
N ALA A 231 -7.28 -8.88 19.77
CA ALA A 231 -7.61 -9.99 18.90
C ALA A 231 -6.82 -11.23 19.35
N ALA A 232 -7.49 -12.33 19.63
CA ALA A 232 -6.82 -13.58 19.92
C ALA A 232 -6.01 -14.03 18.71
N PHE A 233 -4.82 -14.58 18.95
CA PHE A 233 -3.96 -15.14 17.89
C PHE A 233 -4.75 -16.11 17.01
N GLY A 234 -4.68 -15.91 15.68
CA GLY A 234 -5.39 -16.71 14.70
C GLY A 234 -6.88 -16.35 14.51
N SER A 235 -7.39 -15.33 15.20
CA SER A 235 -8.74 -14.82 14.94
C SER A 235 -8.82 -14.06 13.61
N GLU A 236 -10.03 -13.81 13.13
CA GLU A 236 -10.24 -13.04 11.90
C GLU A 236 -9.73 -11.59 12.03
N ASP A 237 -9.97 -10.96 13.19
CA ASP A 237 -9.49 -9.60 13.45
C ASP A 237 -7.95 -9.54 13.54
N TYR A 238 -7.31 -10.57 14.10
CA TYR A 238 -5.86 -10.73 14.07
C TYR A 238 -5.35 -10.83 12.62
N SER A 239 -5.98 -11.67 11.80
CA SER A 239 -5.59 -11.82 10.39
C SER A 239 -5.74 -10.53 9.57
N LYS A 240 -6.74 -9.68 9.92
CA LYS A 240 -6.94 -8.36 9.30
C LYS A 240 -5.82 -7.40 9.64
N GLU A 241 -5.40 -7.36 10.90
CA GLU A 241 -4.31 -6.47 11.34
C GLU A 241 -2.95 -6.93 10.80
N GLU A 242 -2.67 -8.24 10.79
CA GLU A 242 -1.47 -8.80 10.14
C GLU A 242 -1.39 -8.39 8.67
N LEU A 243 -2.52 -8.43 7.96
CA LEU A 243 -2.57 -8.01 6.56
C LEU A 243 -2.26 -6.52 6.38
N VAL A 244 -2.71 -5.67 7.31
CA VAL A 244 -2.36 -4.23 7.32
C VAL A 244 -0.86 -4.04 7.51
N ALA A 245 -0.25 -4.73 8.48
CA ALA A 245 1.17 -4.63 8.77
C ALA A 245 2.04 -5.13 7.61
N GLU A 246 1.68 -6.26 7.01
CA GLU A 246 2.37 -6.82 5.84
C GLU A 246 2.33 -5.89 4.63
N ILE A 247 1.16 -5.37 4.27
CA ILE A 247 1.01 -4.43 3.15
C ILE A 247 1.79 -3.15 3.42
N SER A 248 1.80 -2.66 4.66
CA SER A 248 2.54 -1.45 5.06
C SER A 248 4.05 -1.66 4.94
N SER A 249 4.56 -2.76 5.49
CA SER A 249 5.98 -3.12 5.40
C SER A 249 6.42 -3.25 3.95
N ALA A 250 5.66 -3.99 3.12
CA ALA A 250 5.95 -4.14 1.69
C ALA A 250 6.00 -2.80 0.95
N ALA A 251 5.07 -1.88 1.24
CA ALA A 251 5.04 -0.56 0.63
C ALA A 251 6.26 0.30 1.01
N ILE A 252 6.70 0.23 2.27
CA ILE A 252 7.89 0.96 2.75
C ILE A 252 9.17 0.37 2.15
N LEU A 253 9.31 -0.97 2.11
CA LEU A 253 10.46 -1.62 1.47
C LEU A 253 10.56 -1.30 -0.01
N ASN A 254 9.42 -1.27 -0.71
CA ASN A 254 9.39 -0.85 -2.11
C ASN A 254 9.80 0.62 -2.30
N TYR A 255 9.38 1.51 -1.38
CA TYR A 255 9.87 2.89 -1.35
C TYR A 255 11.38 2.94 -1.17
N LEU A 256 11.93 2.12 -0.27
CA LEU A 256 13.35 1.99 0.01
C LEU A 256 14.14 1.23 -1.07
N GLN A 257 13.48 0.71 -2.10
CA GLN A 257 14.09 -0.10 -3.17
C GLN A 257 14.80 -1.37 -2.65
N MET A 258 14.36 -1.87 -1.50
CA MET A 258 14.85 -3.11 -0.94
C MET A 258 14.16 -4.32 -1.58
N GLU A 259 14.91 -5.40 -1.79
CA GLU A 259 14.31 -6.66 -2.28
C GLU A 259 13.38 -7.26 -1.23
N THR A 260 12.14 -7.56 -1.64
CA THR A 260 11.09 -8.07 -0.77
C THR A 260 10.92 -9.60 -0.85
N ALA A 261 11.42 -10.24 -1.90
CA ALA A 261 11.16 -11.66 -2.15
C ALA A 261 11.73 -12.62 -1.08
N SER A 262 12.83 -12.26 -0.41
CA SER A 262 13.43 -13.07 0.66
C SER A 262 12.92 -12.73 2.06
N SER A 263 12.39 -11.51 2.25
CA SER A 263 11.99 -10.98 3.54
C SER A 263 10.65 -11.52 4.06
N PHE A 264 9.85 -12.16 3.18
CA PHE A 264 8.50 -12.64 3.49
C PHE A 264 8.40 -14.15 3.69
N ARG A 265 9.45 -14.84 4.09
CA ARG A 265 9.40 -16.30 4.36
C ARG A 265 8.35 -16.69 5.40
N ASN A 266 8.09 -15.82 6.36
CA ASN A 266 7.06 -16.03 7.37
C ASN A 266 5.65 -15.77 6.83
N SER A 267 5.49 -15.02 5.74
CA SER A 267 4.18 -14.75 5.12
C SER A 267 3.50 -16.02 4.60
N ALA A 268 4.25 -17.06 4.24
CA ALA A 268 3.66 -18.33 3.84
C ALA A 268 2.78 -18.96 4.94
N ALA A 269 3.12 -18.75 6.21
CA ALA A 269 2.33 -19.21 7.35
C ALA A 269 0.97 -18.49 7.44
N TYR A 270 0.93 -17.22 7.02
CA TYR A 270 -0.28 -16.41 7.07
C TYR A 270 -1.17 -16.55 5.84
N VAL A 271 -0.63 -17.01 4.69
CA VAL A 271 -1.39 -17.11 3.42
C VAL A 271 -2.68 -17.91 3.60
N GLN A 272 -2.65 -19.03 4.31
CA GLN A 272 -3.85 -19.84 4.56
C GLN A 272 -4.88 -19.10 5.42
N SER A 273 -4.43 -18.36 6.43
CA SER A 273 -5.30 -17.52 7.27
C SER A 273 -5.92 -16.39 6.46
N TRP A 274 -5.14 -15.70 5.63
CA TRP A 274 -5.64 -14.66 4.74
C TRP A 274 -6.62 -15.19 3.70
N LEU A 275 -6.34 -16.35 3.09
CA LEU A 275 -7.26 -16.99 2.15
C LEU A 275 -8.62 -17.27 2.80
N LYS A 276 -8.62 -17.80 4.03
CA LYS A 276 -9.84 -18.03 4.79
C LYS A 276 -10.58 -16.72 5.08
N ALA A 277 -9.88 -15.73 5.60
CA ALA A 277 -10.47 -14.43 5.96
C ALA A 277 -11.01 -13.67 4.74
N LEU A 278 -10.27 -13.67 3.62
CA LEU A 278 -10.69 -13.04 2.36
C LEU A 278 -11.90 -13.74 1.71
N LYS A 279 -12.04 -15.05 1.87
CA LYS A 279 -13.22 -15.79 1.40
C LYS A 279 -14.46 -15.40 2.22
N ASN A 280 -14.30 -15.11 3.50
CA ASN A 280 -15.38 -14.71 4.40
C ASN A 280 -15.74 -13.21 4.29
N ASP A 281 -14.76 -12.34 4.11
CA ASP A 281 -14.97 -10.89 4.04
C ASP A 281 -14.41 -10.31 2.74
N LYS A 282 -15.29 -10.08 1.76
CA LYS A 282 -14.93 -9.54 0.44
C LYS A 282 -14.48 -8.07 0.46
N LYS A 283 -14.66 -7.34 1.57
CA LYS A 283 -14.20 -5.96 1.75
C LYS A 283 -12.84 -5.88 2.43
N MET A 284 -12.35 -6.99 2.99
CA MET A 284 -11.16 -7.04 3.84
C MET A 284 -9.92 -6.43 3.15
N ILE A 285 -9.60 -6.85 1.91
CA ILE A 285 -8.39 -6.38 1.22
C ILE A 285 -8.43 -4.87 0.92
N VAL A 286 -9.60 -4.34 0.54
CA VAL A 286 -9.77 -2.91 0.27
C VAL A 286 -9.62 -2.11 1.56
N SER A 287 -10.23 -2.60 2.65
CA SER A 287 -10.11 -1.99 3.98
C SER A 287 -8.67 -2.04 4.50
N ALA A 288 -8.01 -3.20 4.43
CA ALA A 288 -6.63 -3.37 4.88
C ALA A 288 -5.66 -2.48 4.10
N SER A 289 -5.80 -2.40 2.78
CA SER A 289 -4.96 -1.50 1.94
C SER A 289 -5.15 -0.02 2.29
N SER A 290 -6.38 0.41 2.59
CA SER A 290 -6.65 1.79 3.03
C SER A 290 -6.03 2.09 4.40
N LYS A 291 -6.09 1.15 5.34
CA LYS A 291 -5.47 1.26 6.66
C LYS A 291 -3.94 1.24 6.55
N ALA A 292 -3.39 0.38 5.67
CA ALA A 292 -1.96 0.34 5.38
C ALA A 292 -1.45 1.65 4.78
N GLU A 293 -2.21 2.27 3.88
CA GLU A 293 -1.86 3.59 3.33
C GLU A 293 -1.71 4.67 4.42
N LYS A 294 -2.63 4.67 5.40
CA LYS A 294 -2.55 5.57 6.57
C LYS A 294 -1.34 5.26 7.46
N ALA A 295 -1.04 3.97 7.70
CA ALA A 295 0.11 3.56 8.48
C ALA A 295 1.42 3.98 7.80
N VAL A 296 1.54 3.75 6.49
CA VAL A 296 2.69 4.17 5.68
C VAL A 296 2.83 5.70 5.71
N ALA A 297 1.73 6.45 5.55
CA ALA A 297 1.75 7.92 5.63
C ALA A 297 2.29 8.40 6.98
N MET A 298 1.84 7.78 8.08
CA MET A 298 2.28 8.12 9.42
C MET A 298 3.77 7.80 9.65
N ILE A 299 4.26 6.64 9.19
CA ILE A 299 5.66 6.25 9.33
C ILE A 299 6.55 7.16 8.48
N LEU A 300 6.16 7.44 7.23
CA LEU A 300 6.94 8.29 6.31
C LEU A 300 6.78 9.81 6.59
N ASN A 301 5.91 10.21 7.50
CA ASN A 301 5.67 11.61 7.89
C ASN A 301 5.18 12.50 6.72
N ILE A 302 4.06 12.12 6.10
CA ILE A 302 3.50 12.79 4.91
C ILE A 302 1.99 12.92 4.97
#